data_77bbc8b8eed5c40cad7a9183a152e785
#
_entry.id   77bbc8b8eed5c40cad7a9183a152e785
#
_cell.length_a   1.000
_cell.length_b   1.000
_cell.length_c   1.000
_cell.angle_alpha   90.00
_cell.angle_beta   90.00
_cell.angle_gamma   90.00
#
_symmetry.space_group_name_H-M   'P 1'
#
loop_
_entity.id
_entity.type
_entity.pdbx_description
1 polymer ?
#
loop_
_entity_poly.entity_id
_entity_poly.type
_entity_poly.pdbx_seq_one_letter_code
_entity_poly.pdbx_strand_id
1 'polypeptide(L)'
;MRWWAGAWAVAAVLALAACGASDGGGSAAGSPSGRPSPEPSAGTPAQSSRPPSSSASSGAAASPSPSATGCVAGLARVTVGPGDPVQRRLCARPGTVISLVLRPRVDDKRWTDVLSSAPVFVVVTGWRLDTDGTAHATLRCAGTRGGTARVTAPAKAPDVAGAARVAFTLDVTVTPYPREG
;
A
#
# COMPACT_ATOMS: atom_id res chain seq x y z
N MET A 1 13.72 46.88 17.21
CA MET A 1 13.71 46.45 18.59
C MET A 1 12.26 46.31 19.08
N ARG A 2 11.68 45.15 19.06
CA ARG A 2 10.44 44.81 19.83
C ARG A 2 10.37 43.30 19.91
N TRP A 3 10.68 42.79 21.09
CA TRP A 3 10.61 41.39 21.50
C TRP A 3 9.14 41.04 21.79
N TRP A 4 8.62 40.03 21.15
CA TRP A 4 7.33 39.42 21.53
C TRP A 4 7.62 38.03 22.07
N ALA A 5 7.65 37.96 23.39
CA ALA A 5 7.62 36.70 24.12
C ALA A 5 6.15 36.24 24.22
N GLY A 6 5.81 35.21 23.51
CA GLY A 6 4.51 34.50 23.61
C GLY A 6 4.69 33.20 24.36
N ALA A 7 4.33 33.19 25.64
CA ALA A 7 4.27 32.00 26.47
C ALA A 7 3.01 31.16 26.06
N TRP A 8 3.22 29.94 25.61
CA TRP A 8 2.15 28.96 25.42
C TRP A 8 2.13 28.01 26.60
N ALA A 9 1.07 28.12 27.41
CA ALA A 9 0.77 27.21 28.50
C ALA A 9 0.24 25.89 27.92
N VAL A 10 0.94 24.79 28.22
CA VAL A 10 0.54 23.43 27.93
C VAL A 10 -0.38 22.97 29.06
N ALA A 11 -1.66 22.82 28.78
CA ALA A 11 -2.63 22.17 29.68
C ALA A 11 -2.65 20.66 29.36
N ALA A 12 -2.02 19.86 30.22
CA ALA A 12 -2.11 18.41 30.20
C ALA A 12 -3.41 17.98 30.89
N VAL A 13 -4.34 17.41 30.13
CA VAL A 13 -5.53 16.73 30.66
C VAL A 13 -5.25 15.23 30.65
N LEU A 14 -5.00 14.66 31.84
CA LEU A 14 -4.97 13.23 32.10
C LEU A 14 -6.41 12.75 32.31
N ALA A 15 -6.97 12.01 31.38
CA ALA A 15 -8.20 11.25 31.56
C ALA A 15 -7.85 9.78 31.85
N LEU A 16 -7.98 9.40 33.11
CA LEU A 16 -8.01 8.01 33.57
C LEU A 16 -9.43 7.47 33.32
N ALA A 17 -9.57 6.47 32.48
CA ALA A 17 -10.81 5.74 32.32
C ALA A 17 -10.63 4.28 32.68
N ALA A 18 -11.46 3.88 33.61
CA ALA A 18 -11.54 2.68 34.43
C ALA A 18 -11.70 1.37 33.65
N CYS A 19 -11.17 0.30 34.27
CA CYS A 19 -11.47 -1.11 34.04
C CYS A 19 -12.97 -1.39 34.15
N GLY A 20 -13.51 -2.05 33.15
CA GLY A 20 -14.78 -2.77 33.22
C GLY A 20 -14.52 -4.25 32.93
N ALA A 21 -14.46 -5.04 34.01
CA ALA A 21 -14.55 -6.49 33.96
C ALA A 21 -16.01 -6.87 33.77
N SER A 22 -16.33 -7.72 32.81
CA SER A 22 -17.61 -8.42 32.71
C SER A 22 -17.32 -9.89 32.47
N ASP A 23 -17.42 -10.63 33.56
CA ASP A 23 -17.64 -12.07 33.55
C ASP A 23 -19.04 -12.35 32.98
N GLY A 24 -19.13 -13.28 32.06
CA GLY A 24 -20.39 -13.77 31.52
C GLY A 24 -20.21 -15.15 30.92
N GLY A 25 -20.31 -16.17 31.78
CA GLY A 25 -20.34 -17.57 31.38
C GLY A 25 -21.59 -17.91 30.58
N GLY A 26 -21.48 -18.84 29.66
CA GLY A 26 -22.56 -19.41 28.88
C GLY A 26 -22.12 -20.67 28.17
N SER A 27 -22.13 -21.81 28.88
CA SER A 27 -22.05 -23.13 28.28
C SER A 27 -23.34 -23.44 27.53
N ALA A 28 -23.25 -23.86 26.29
CA ALA A 28 -24.28 -24.68 25.66
C ALA A 28 -23.63 -25.61 24.63
N ALA A 29 -23.60 -26.86 24.99
CA ALA A 29 -23.35 -28.01 24.13
C ALA A 29 -24.51 -28.18 23.13
N GLY A 30 -24.16 -28.49 21.87
CA GLY A 30 -25.11 -28.79 20.84
C GLY A 30 -24.45 -29.43 19.64
N SER A 31 -24.12 -30.71 19.71
CA SER A 31 -23.99 -31.54 18.50
C SER A 31 -25.36 -31.86 17.93
N PRO A 32 -25.54 -31.85 16.62
CA PRO A 32 -25.90 -33.12 16.01
C PRO A 32 -25.12 -33.42 14.70
N SER A 33 -24.75 -34.67 14.62
CA SER A 33 -24.43 -35.44 13.44
C SER A 33 -25.48 -35.31 12.34
N GLY A 34 -24.99 -35.14 11.11
CA GLY A 34 -25.81 -35.21 9.93
C GLY A 34 -24.95 -35.33 8.66
N ARG A 35 -24.48 -36.55 8.41
CA ARG A 35 -23.94 -36.94 7.10
C ARG A 35 -25.10 -37.49 6.28
N PRO A 36 -25.28 -37.09 5.02
CA PRO A 36 -25.29 -38.12 3.99
C PRO A 36 -24.35 -37.77 2.79
N SER A 37 -23.65 -38.75 2.39
CA SER A 37 -22.97 -38.95 1.13
C SER A 37 -24.00 -39.07 0.00
N PRO A 38 -23.76 -38.54 -1.16
CA PRO A 38 -24.12 -39.26 -2.36
C PRO A 38 -22.91 -39.54 -3.25
N GLU A 39 -23.01 -40.72 -3.79
CA GLU A 39 -22.23 -41.53 -4.69
C GLU A 39 -21.92 -40.87 -6.07
N PRO A 40 -20.91 -41.39 -6.78
CA PRO A 40 -20.41 -40.79 -8.01
C PRO A 40 -21.19 -41.25 -9.24
N SER A 41 -21.61 -40.28 -10.06
CA SER A 41 -22.06 -40.60 -11.43
C SER A 41 -20.94 -40.41 -12.41
N ALA A 42 -20.49 -41.51 -12.94
CA ALA A 42 -19.66 -41.63 -14.12
C ALA A 42 -20.44 -41.13 -15.34
N GLY A 43 -19.85 -40.23 -16.10
CA GLY A 43 -20.30 -39.80 -17.39
C GLY A 43 -19.10 -39.60 -18.30
N THR A 44 -18.87 -40.58 -19.16
CA THR A 44 -17.81 -40.70 -20.16
C THR A 44 -18.16 -39.93 -21.45
N PRO A 45 -17.30 -39.83 -22.47
CA PRO A 45 -16.75 -38.61 -23.04
C PRO A 45 -17.36 -38.23 -24.39
N ALA A 46 -17.30 -36.99 -24.76
CA ALA A 46 -17.51 -36.57 -26.15
C ALA A 46 -16.46 -35.57 -26.59
N GLN A 47 -15.57 -36.06 -27.39
CA GLN A 47 -15.02 -35.61 -28.67
C GLN A 47 -14.88 -34.09 -28.92
N SER A 48 -13.63 -33.75 -29.16
CA SER A 48 -13.11 -33.02 -30.32
C SER A 48 -13.95 -31.87 -30.88
N SER A 49 -13.46 -30.67 -30.68
CA SER A 49 -13.36 -29.72 -31.78
C SER A 49 -12.28 -28.69 -31.44
N ARG A 50 -11.19 -28.80 -32.12
CA ARG A 50 -10.06 -27.85 -32.12
C ARG A 50 -10.44 -26.67 -33.00
N PRO A 51 -10.54 -25.45 -32.48
CA PRO A 51 -10.60 -24.27 -33.33
C PRO A 51 -9.16 -23.79 -33.66
N PRO A 52 -8.99 -23.08 -34.77
CA PRO A 52 -7.69 -22.77 -35.33
C PRO A 52 -6.95 -21.72 -34.49
N SER A 53 -5.66 -21.90 -34.43
CA SER A 53 -4.68 -20.96 -33.89
C SER A 53 -4.77 -19.61 -34.61
N SER A 54 -5.42 -18.65 -33.99
CA SER A 54 -5.20 -17.25 -34.31
C SER A 54 -3.98 -16.77 -33.50
N SER A 55 -2.86 -16.72 -34.17
CA SER A 55 -1.66 -16.04 -33.68
C SER A 55 -1.98 -14.55 -33.55
N ALA A 56 -2.55 -14.16 -32.44
CA ALA A 56 -2.55 -12.77 -32.03
C ALA A 56 -1.13 -12.46 -31.49
N SER A 57 -0.33 -11.83 -32.31
CA SER A 57 0.88 -11.12 -31.87
C SER A 57 0.45 -10.08 -30.85
N SER A 58 0.42 -10.48 -29.60
CA SER A 58 0.39 -9.54 -28.48
C SER A 58 1.73 -8.81 -28.49
N GLY A 59 1.73 -7.65 -29.11
CA GLY A 59 2.79 -6.67 -28.92
C GLY A 59 2.90 -6.43 -27.41
N ALA A 60 3.88 -7.06 -26.80
CA ALA A 60 4.33 -6.72 -25.47
C ALA A 60 4.72 -5.25 -25.51
N ALA A 61 3.84 -4.39 -25.02
CA ALA A 61 4.21 -3.04 -24.68
C ALA A 61 5.32 -3.17 -23.63
N ALA A 62 6.55 -3.04 -24.08
CA ALA A 62 7.71 -2.95 -23.23
C ALA A 62 7.46 -1.76 -22.32
N SER A 63 7.12 -2.03 -21.08
CA SER A 63 7.22 -1.04 -20.02
C SER A 63 8.63 -0.50 -20.07
N PRO A 64 8.84 0.80 -20.24
CA PRO A 64 10.17 1.36 -20.21
C PRO A 64 10.76 1.04 -18.84
N SER A 65 11.71 0.10 -18.81
CA SER A 65 12.64 -0.03 -17.69
C SER A 65 13.26 1.36 -17.53
N PRO A 66 13.15 1.99 -16.38
CA PRO A 66 13.86 3.23 -16.14
C PRO A 66 15.36 2.91 -16.11
N SER A 67 16.01 3.04 -17.24
CA SER A 67 17.46 3.24 -17.30
C SER A 67 17.69 4.65 -16.72
N ALA A 68 17.60 4.75 -15.40
CA ALA A 68 17.72 6.01 -14.71
C ALA A 68 19.19 6.37 -14.56
N THR A 69 19.75 7.01 -15.58
CA THR A 69 20.99 7.76 -15.43
C THR A 69 20.77 9.07 -14.66
N GLY A 70 19.59 9.33 -14.16
CA GLY A 70 19.28 10.54 -13.39
C GLY A 70 18.14 10.33 -12.38
N CYS A 71 18.24 11.00 -11.21
CA CYS A 71 17.14 11.05 -10.26
C CYS A 71 16.03 11.97 -10.78
N VAL A 72 14.78 11.59 -10.55
CA VAL A 72 13.59 12.36 -10.94
C VAL A 72 13.53 13.66 -10.15
N ALA A 73 13.18 14.76 -10.81
CA ALA A 73 12.91 16.07 -10.20
C ALA A 73 11.48 16.53 -10.57
N GLY A 74 10.87 17.35 -9.71
CA GLY A 74 9.54 17.89 -9.93
C GLY A 74 8.43 16.90 -9.60
N LEU A 75 7.71 16.38 -10.58
CA LEU A 75 6.59 15.47 -10.38
C LEU A 75 6.95 14.06 -10.86
N ALA A 76 6.72 13.06 -10.03
CA ALA A 76 6.84 11.66 -10.37
C ALA A 76 5.50 10.95 -10.13
N ARG A 77 5.16 9.97 -10.97
CA ARG A 77 3.99 9.12 -10.77
C ARG A 77 4.42 7.67 -10.67
N VAL A 78 3.97 6.99 -9.65
CA VAL A 78 4.16 5.55 -9.44
C VAL A 78 2.79 4.91 -9.37
N THR A 79 2.48 4.05 -10.33
CA THR A 79 1.23 3.28 -10.33
C THR A 79 1.57 1.82 -10.06
N VAL A 80 0.82 1.20 -9.18
CA VAL A 80 0.96 -0.22 -8.78
C VAL A 80 -0.38 -0.91 -9.01
N GLY A 81 -0.34 -1.97 -9.80
CA GLY A 81 -1.51 -2.80 -10.10
C GLY A 81 -1.32 -4.26 -9.71
N PRO A 82 -2.36 -5.07 -9.88
CA PRO A 82 -2.25 -6.51 -9.73
C PRO A 82 -1.17 -7.08 -10.68
N GLY A 83 -0.30 -7.94 -10.16
CA GLY A 83 0.81 -8.52 -10.93
C GLY A 83 2.07 -7.66 -11.00
N ASP A 84 2.03 -6.42 -10.55
CA ASP A 84 3.22 -5.59 -10.44
C ASP A 84 4.15 -6.05 -9.30
N PRO A 85 5.47 -5.79 -9.41
CA PRO A 85 6.41 -6.08 -8.33
C PRO A 85 5.98 -5.42 -7.02
N VAL A 86 6.01 -6.19 -5.93
CA VAL A 86 5.65 -5.72 -4.58
C VAL A 86 6.67 -4.75 -3.98
N GLN A 87 7.81 -4.61 -4.62
CA GLN A 87 8.85 -3.67 -4.24
C GLN A 87 9.36 -2.92 -5.47
N ARG A 88 9.51 -1.59 -5.34
CA ARG A 88 10.10 -0.71 -6.36
C ARG A 88 11.12 0.22 -5.74
N ARG A 89 12.02 0.73 -6.57
CA ARG A 89 13.03 1.72 -6.18
C ARG A 89 12.85 2.98 -7.01
N LEU A 90 13.03 4.12 -6.38
CA LEU A 90 12.96 5.43 -7.02
C LEU A 90 14.08 6.32 -6.51
N CYS A 91 14.86 6.92 -7.43
CA CYS A 91 15.75 8.02 -7.09
C CYS A 91 15.04 9.34 -7.38
N ALA A 92 15.04 10.25 -6.40
CA ALA A 92 14.38 11.54 -6.51
C ALA A 92 15.28 12.67 -6.01
N ARG A 93 15.03 13.88 -6.49
CA ARG A 93 15.68 15.09 -6.00
C ARG A 93 14.88 15.70 -4.86
N PRO A 94 15.49 16.50 -3.98
CA PRO A 94 14.77 17.29 -2.98
C PRO A 94 13.68 18.15 -3.65
N GLY A 95 12.50 18.25 -3.03
CA GLY A 95 11.36 18.95 -3.58
C GLY A 95 10.48 18.13 -4.53
N THR A 96 10.90 16.94 -4.96
CA THR A 96 10.08 16.07 -5.81
C THR A 96 8.79 15.68 -5.08
N VAL A 97 7.67 15.77 -5.80
CA VAL A 97 6.37 15.27 -5.36
C VAL A 97 6.08 13.97 -6.10
N ILE A 98 5.81 12.92 -5.35
CA ILE A 98 5.51 11.59 -5.88
C ILE A 98 4.01 11.32 -5.70
N SER A 99 3.29 11.14 -6.81
CA SER A 99 1.92 10.64 -6.80
C SER A 99 1.94 9.12 -6.88
N LEU A 100 1.61 8.46 -5.78
CA LEU A 100 1.49 7.01 -5.68
C LEU A 100 0.03 6.61 -5.87
N VAL A 101 -0.24 5.78 -6.87
CA VAL A 101 -1.56 5.23 -7.17
C VAL A 101 -1.51 3.71 -7.01
N LEU A 102 -2.26 3.20 -6.06
CA LEU A 102 -2.36 1.78 -5.75
C LEU A 102 -3.72 1.27 -6.23
N ARG A 103 -3.74 0.49 -7.31
CA ARG A 103 -4.97 -0.08 -7.85
C ARG A 103 -5.57 -1.11 -6.90
N PRO A 104 -6.87 -1.42 -7.01
CA PRO A 104 -7.52 -2.44 -6.20
C PRO A 104 -6.77 -3.77 -6.29
N ARG A 105 -6.73 -4.47 -5.19
CA ARG A 105 -6.13 -5.81 -5.11
C ARG A 105 -7.12 -6.87 -5.57
N VAL A 106 -6.60 -7.98 -6.08
CA VAL A 106 -7.42 -9.14 -6.50
C VAL A 106 -7.69 -10.13 -5.36
N ASP A 107 -7.06 -9.94 -4.20
CA ASP A 107 -7.11 -10.84 -3.04
C ASP A 107 -8.05 -10.34 -1.92
N ASP A 108 -9.11 -9.60 -2.27
CA ASP A 108 -10.13 -9.01 -1.38
C ASP A 108 -9.58 -8.09 -0.28
N LYS A 109 -8.27 -7.88 -0.23
CA LYS A 109 -7.64 -6.95 0.72
C LYS A 109 -7.75 -5.53 0.22
N ARG A 110 -7.99 -4.61 1.14
CA ARG A 110 -8.03 -3.17 0.89
C ARG A 110 -6.78 -2.50 1.43
N TRP A 111 -6.30 -1.52 0.71
CA TRP A 111 -5.25 -0.63 1.19
C TRP A 111 -5.74 0.11 2.42
N THR A 112 -4.90 0.22 3.44
CA THR A 112 -5.29 0.82 4.72
C THR A 112 -4.60 2.14 5.00
N ASP A 113 -3.37 2.30 4.53
CA ASP A 113 -2.56 3.50 4.77
C ASP A 113 -1.32 3.52 3.87
N VAL A 114 -0.55 4.62 3.95
CA VAL A 114 0.82 4.72 3.41
C VAL A 114 1.71 5.34 4.47
N LEU A 115 2.79 4.66 4.81
CA LEU A 115 3.70 5.02 5.89
C LEU A 115 5.12 5.24 5.36
N SER A 116 5.82 6.23 5.89
CA SER A 116 7.24 6.47 5.60
C SER A 116 8.10 6.13 6.81
N SER A 117 9.17 5.37 6.60
CA SER A 117 10.13 5.02 7.65
C SER A 117 11.02 6.19 8.07
N ALA A 118 11.15 7.20 7.21
CA ALA A 118 11.98 8.37 7.46
C ALA A 118 11.30 9.65 6.91
N PRO A 119 10.33 10.21 7.65
CA PRO A 119 9.58 11.40 7.21
C PRO A 119 10.46 12.64 6.98
N VAL A 120 11.64 12.68 7.57
CA VAL A 120 12.64 13.74 7.34
C VAL A 120 13.15 13.76 5.89
N PHE A 121 13.10 12.65 5.19
CA PHE A 121 13.49 12.53 3.77
C PHE A 121 12.29 12.44 2.84
N VAL A 122 11.27 11.68 3.22
CA VAL A 122 10.04 11.51 2.43
C VAL A 122 8.84 11.57 3.35
N VAL A 123 8.08 12.63 3.26
CA VAL A 123 6.86 12.84 4.04
C VAL A 123 5.62 12.46 3.23
N VAL A 124 4.68 11.77 3.85
CA VAL A 124 3.34 11.52 3.30
C VAL A 124 2.50 12.77 3.56
N THR A 125 2.07 13.46 2.51
CA THR A 125 1.31 14.71 2.61
C THR A 125 -0.17 14.55 2.33
N GLY A 126 -0.57 13.42 1.77
CA GLY A 126 -1.97 13.12 1.49
C GLY A 126 -2.20 11.64 1.29
N TRP A 127 -3.38 11.18 1.72
CA TRP A 127 -3.87 9.83 1.56
C TRP A 127 -5.38 9.84 1.36
N ARG A 128 -5.86 9.03 0.43
CA ARG A 128 -7.28 8.77 0.24
C ARG A 128 -7.50 7.39 -0.36
N LEU A 129 -8.62 6.79 -0.04
CA LEU A 129 -9.11 5.54 -0.62
C LEU A 129 -10.41 5.84 -1.36
N ASP A 130 -10.45 5.52 -2.64
CA ASP A 130 -11.65 5.70 -3.46
C ASP A 130 -12.61 4.51 -3.27
N THR A 131 -13.87 4.68 -3.67
CA THR A 131 -14.92 3.67 -3.49
C THR A 131 -14.68 2.40 -4.29
N ASP A 132 -13.93 2.49 -5.39
CA ASP A 132 -13.50 1.35 -6.21
C ASP A 132 -12.33 0.56 -5.60
N GLY A 133 -11.80 0.98 -4.44
CA GLY A 133 -10.66 0.39 -3.76
C GLY A 133 -9.30 0.88 -4.26
N THR A 134 -9.27 1.84 -5.19
CA THR A 134 -8.03 2.54 -5.57
C THR A 134 -7.57 3.47 -4.45
N ALA A 135 -6.31 3.37 -4.09
CA ALA A 135 -5.72 4.26 -3.09
C ALA A 135 -4.76 5.26 -3.74
N HIS A 136 -4.79 6.48 -3.26
CA HIS A 136 -3.94 7.57 -3.70
C HIS A 136 -3.15 8.13 -2.53
N ALA A 137 -1.85 8.24 -2.69
CA ALA A 137 -1.00 8.92 -1.74
C ALA A 137 -0.13 9.96 -2.44
N THR A 138 0.09 11.07 -1.75
CA THR A 138 1.03 12.10 -2.17
C THR A 138 2.21 12.10 -1.22
N LEU A 139 3.41 11.97 -1.78
CA LEU A 139 4.65 11.97 -1.02
C LEU A 139 5.50 13.16 -1.47
N ARG A 140 6.21 13.76 -0.53
CA ARG A 140 7.14 14.86 -0.82
C ARG A 140 8.55 14.52 -0.33
N CYS A 141 9.53 14.63 -1.22
CA CYS A 141 10.95 14.49 -0.86
C CYS A 141 11.43 15.78 -0.20
N ALA A 142 11.65 15.74 1.12
CA ALA A 142 11.94 16.93 1.94
C ALA A 142 13.43 17.11 2.27
N GLY A 143 14.22 16.04 2.27
CA GLY A 143 15.61 16.06 2.70
C GLY A 143 16.54 16.79 1.73
N THR A 144 17.12 17.92 2.16
CA THR A 144 18.11 18.67 1.36
C THR A 144 19.49 18.04 1.35
N ARG A 145 19.84 17.28 2.40
CA ARG A 145 21.12 16.58 2.54
C ARG A 145 21.17 15.23 1.82
N GLY A 146 20.03 14.77 1.33
CA GLY A 146 19.88 13.42 0.79
C GLY A 146 19.70 12.37 1.89
N GLY A 147 19.24 11.20 1.47
CA GLY A 147 18.99 10.06 2.35
C GLY A 147 18.04 9.06 1.73
N THR A 148 17.70 8.03 2.48
CA THR A 148 16.79 6.99 2.03
C THR A 148 15.57 6.88 2.93
N ALA A 149 14.42 6.62 2.35
CA ALA A 149 13.19 6.30 3.08
C ALA A 149 12.51 5.11 2.42
N ARG A 150 11.98 4.22 3.25
CA ARG A 150 11.10 3.15 2.81
C ARG A 150 9.66 3.59 3.04
N VAL A 151 8.91 3.65 1.96
CA VAL A 151 7.47 3.92 1.99
C VAL A 151 6.75 2.58 1.85
N THR A 152 5.88 2.26 2.79
CA THR A 152 5.12 1.01 2.83
C THR A 152 3.65 1.28 2.71
N ALA A 153 2.96 0.44 1.94
CA ALA A 153 1.51 0.42 1.85
C ALA A 153 0.98 -0.91 2.38
N PRO A 154 0.43 -0.92 3.59
CA PRO A 154 -0.21 -2.10 4.13
C PRO A 154 -1.61 -2.32 3.56
N ALA A 155 -2.02 -3.58 3.52
CA ALA A 155 -3.37 -3.98 3.13
C ALA A 155 -3.92 -5.01 4.10
N LYS A 156 -5.25 -5.04 4.24
CA LYS A 156 -5.98 -5.91 5.15
C LYS A 156 -7.27 -6.40 4.50
N ALA A 157 -7.63 -7.67 4.74
CA ALA A 157 -8.96 -8.18 4.42
C ALA A 157 -9.99 -7.58 5.39
N PRO A 158 -11.20 -7.20 4.92
CA PRO A 158 -12.19 -6.50 5.74
C PRO A 158 -12.63 -7.31 6.94
N ASP A 159 -12.79 -8.62 6.79
CA ASP A 159 -13.40 -9.51 7.79
C ASP A 159 -12.39 -10.25 8.68
N VAL A 160 -11.11 -9.93 8.57
CA VAL A 160 -10.05 -10.58 9.34
C VAL A 160 -9.62 -9.71 10.51
N ALA A 161 -9.72 -10.23 11.73
CA ALA A 161 -9.11 -9.59 12.90
C ALA A 161 -7.58 -9.56 12.76
N GLY A 162 -6.96 -8.50 13.28
CA GLY A 162 -5.50 -8.36 13.27
C GLY A 162 -5.00 -7.14 12.51
N ALA A 163 -3.68 -6.94 12.53
CA ALA A 163 -3.04 -5.81 11.89
C ALA A 163 -2.94 -5.98 10.36
N ALA A 164 -3.00 -4.88 9.63
CA ALA A 164 -2.70 -4.86 8.21
C ALA A 164 -1.24 -5.28 7.96
N ARG A 165 -1.01 -5.98 6.86
CA ARG A 165 0.33 -6.42 6.45
C ARG A 165 0.84 -5.59 5.29
N VAL A 166 2.14 -5.32 5.27
CA VAL A 166 2.78 -4.63 4.16
C VAL A 166 2.57 -5.43 2.88
N ALA A 167 1.96 -4.80 1.89
CA ALA A 167 1.63 -5.40 0.60
C ALA A 167 2.38 -4.75 -0.57
N PHE A 168 2.91 -3.54 -0.37
CA PHE A 168 3.78 -2.86 -1.33
C PHE A 168 4.83 -2.04 -0.59
N THR A 169 6.01 -1.92 -1.19
CA THR A 169 7.15 -1.14 -0.68
C THR A 169 7.75 -0.30 -1.81
N LEU A 170 7.96 0.98 -1.54
CA LEU A 170 8.71 1.89 -2.39
C LEU A 170 9.94 2.39 -1.64
N ASP A 171 11.14 1.96 -2.07
CA ASP A 171 12.40 2.47 -1.55
C ASP A 171 12.76 3.75 -2.31
N VAL A 172 12.74 4.89 -1.64
CA VAL A 172 13.04 6.20 -2.21
C VAL A 172 14.42 6.65 -1.74
N THR A 173 15.31 6.91 -2.70
CA THR A 173 16.60 7.53 -2.45
C THR A 173 16.52 9.00 -2.85
N VAL A 174 16.65 9.90 -1.90
CA VAL A 174 16.72 11.35 -2.14
C VAL A 174 18.17 11.72 -2.34
N THR A 175 18.53 12.21 -3.52
CA THR A 175 19.89 12.61 -3.88
C THR A 175 19.97 14.13 -4.02
N PRO A 176 20.84 14.82 -3.28
CA PRO A 176 21.01 16.27 -3.38
C PRO A 176 21.37 16.71 -4.79
N TYR A 177 21.07 17.97 -5.11
CA TYR A 177 21.61 18.57 -6.33
C TYR A 177 23.14 18.66 -6.22
N PRO A 178 23.86 18.48 -7.35
CA PRO A 178 25.29 18.77 -7.37
C PRO A 178 25.53 20.20 -6.90
N ARG A 179 26.55 20.41 -6.10
CA ARG A 179 27.00 21.77 -5.80
C ARG A 179 27.87 22.22 -6.95
N GLU A 180 27.50 23.30 -7.56
CA GLU A 180 28.40 24.01 -8.47
C GLU A 180 29.52 24.59 -7.60
N GLY A 181 30.74 24.13 -7.83
CA GLY A 181 31.94 24.58 -7.12
C GLY A 181 32.54 25.81 -7.80
#